data_2f8afc89c4e106038126deb3afbd54a8
#
_entry.id   2f8afc89c4e106038126deb3afbd54a8
#
_cell.length_a   1.000
_cell.length_b   1.000
_cell.length_c   1.000
_cell.angle_alpha   90.00
_cell.angle_beta   90.00
_cell.angle_gamma   90.00
#
_symmetry.space_group_name_H-M   'P 1'
#
loop_
_entity.id
_entity.type
_entity.pdbx_description
1 polymer ?
#
loop_
_entity_poly.entity_id
_entity_poly.type
_entity_poly.pdbx_seq_one_letter_code
_entity_poly.pdbx_strand_id
1 'polypeptide(L)'
;MSEYSMPSYFQTMPVIGKELVSFNEDNAAEIQQVEQEIHEIREAALEAGRSTESLNESGQWTAMQRITELVDEGTWCPLNSLYNPEDNKNGSVGIVKGLGRIDGKWAVIIASDNKKLAGAWVPGQADSLLRGSDTAKRLRIPLVYVLNCSGVKLDEQEKVYPNRRGGGTPFYRNSELNQMGVPVIVGIYGTNPAGGGYHSISPTILIAHEDANMAVGGAGIVGGMSPKGHVDKEAAEALIQAQKNLKSDIPGTVAIHYGETGFFREVYADEEGVLAGIRKYIDMLPAYDPEFFRVDDPKEPLFDANDLYSIVPFNQKRSYDMVEVMARLFDGSEFMEYKHGYGPEMITGLAKIDGLLVGVVANYQGMLMNYPEYKMATYGQAMGVGGKLYRQGLIKMNEFVTLCARDRIPMLWIQDTTGIDVGNDAERAELLGLGQSLIYSIQSSKLPMMEITLRKGTAAAHYVLGGPQGNDNNAFSIGTATTEIYVMHGETAAAAMYARRLVKEEKAGEDLQPTIDKMNALIQDYAKKSSPKFCAKAGLTDEIVDMNDMRPYIQAFVNACYQNPESICPFHQMLLPRVIRDYDNLNQH
;
A
#
# COMPACT_ATOMS: atom_id res chain seq x y z
N MET A 1 -19.99 24.89 -20.16
CA MET A 1 -18.82 24.35 -19.42
C MET A 1 -17.62 25.10 -19.92
N SER A 2 -16.89 25.81 -19.06
CA SER A 2 -15.62 26.41 -19.46
C SER A 2 -14.65 25.26 -19.75
N GLU A 3 -14.13 25.21 -20.97
CA GLU A 3 -13.04 24.31 -21.29
C GLU A 3 -11.83 24.68 -20.42
N TYR A 4 -11.64 23.96 -19.33
CA TYR A 4 -10.39 24.03 -18.59
C TYR A 4 -9.39 23.15 -19.35
N SER A 5 -8.51 23.75 -20.10
CA SER A 5 -7.41 23.03 -20.72
C SER A 5 -6.13 23.29 -19.92
N MET A 6 -5.39 22.23 -19.62
CA MET A 6 -4.04 22.35 -19.10
C MET A 6 -3.17 23.14 -20.08
N PRO A 7 -2.23 23.96 -19.58
CA PRO A 7 -1.33 24.69 -20.47
C PRO A 7 -0.56 23.77 -21.40
N SER A 8 -0.56 24.07 -22.69
CA SER A 8 0.04 23.24 -23.74
C SER A 8 1.55 23.00 -23.60
N TYR A 9 2.26 23.82 -22.83
CA TYR A 9 3.69 23.63 -22.59
C TYR A 9 4.02 22.36 -21.80
N PHE A 10 3.06 21.76 -21.10
CA PHE A 10 3.23 20.46 -20.46
C PHE A 10 3.21 19.27 -21.41
N GLN A 11 2.78 19.45 -22.65
CA GLN A 11 2.75 18.38 -23.64
C GLN A 11 4.14 17.98 -24.11
N THR A 12 5.10 18.90 -24.12
CA THR A 12 6.48 18.63 -24.54
C THR A 12 7.43 18.73 -23.37
N MET A 13 8.05 17.62 -23.01
CA MET A 13 9.06 17.55 -21.96
C MET A 13 10.37 16.97 -22.54
N PRO A 14 11.54 17.28 -21.96
CA PRO A 14 12.79 16.67 -22.36
C PRO A 14 12.77 15.16 -22.21
N VAL A 15 13.27 14.45 -23.20
CA VAL A 15 13.52 13.00 -23.12
C VAL A 15 14.75 12.78 -22.23
N ILE A 16 14.64 11.86 -21.30
CA ILE A 16 15.70 11.43 -20.38
C ILE A 16 16.11 10.00 -20.65
N GLY A 17 17.28 9.60 -20.13
CA GLY A 17 17.81 8.25 -20.26
C GLY A 17 18.48 8.00 -21.62
N LYS A 18 18.94 6.80 -21.79
CA LYS A 18 19.65 6.29 -22.96
C LYS A 18 19.53 4.78 -23.07
N GLU A 19 19.81 4.26 -24.26
CA GLU A 19 19.92 2.82 -24.50
C GLU A 19 20.95 2.17 -23.57
N LEU A 20 20.64 0.99 -23.05
CA LEU A 20 21.55 0.21 -22.24
C LEU A 20 22.69 -0.34 -23.14
N VAL A 21 23.92 0.00 -22.81
CA VAL A 21 25.10 -0.41 -23.61
C VAL A 21 25.42 -1.88 -23.45
N SER A 22 25.22 -2.42 -22.22
CA SER A 22 25.46 -3.83 -21.93
C SER A 22 24.57 -4.27 -20.77
N PHE A 23 24.03 -5.47 -20.88
CA PHE A 23 23.21 -6.07 -19.83
C PHE A 23 24.09 -6.81 -18.82
N ASN A 24 23.77 -6.70 -17.52
CA ASN A 24 24.47 -7.36 -16.43
C ASN A 24 23.68 -8.59 -15.97
N GLU A 25 23.96 -9.72 -16.57
CA GLU A 25 23.27 -11.00 -16.32
C GLU A 25 23.39 -11.46 -14.86
N ASP A 26 24.58 -11.29 -14.23
CA ASP A 26 24.79 -11.72 -12.84
C ASP A 26 23.88 -10.92 -11.89
N ASN A 27 23.79 -9.60 -12.09
CA ASN A 27 22.92 -8.75 -11.29
C ASN A 27 21.44 -9.09 -11.48
N ALA A 28 21.05 -9.35 -12.72
CA ALA A 28 19.68 -9.76 -13.05
C ALA A 28 19.32 -11.09 -12.37
N ALA A 29 20.23 -12.06 -12.42
CA ALA A 29 20.02 -13.37 -11.79
C ALA A 29 19.84 -13.27 -10.26
N GLU A 30 20.62 -12.40 -9.58
CA GLU A 30 20.47 -12.17 -8.13
C GLU A 30 19.09 -11.57 -7.78
N ILE A 31 18.60 -10.60 -8.56
CA ILE A 31 17.28 -9.99 -8.38
C ILE A 31 16.16 -11.01 -8.64
N GLN A 32 16.21 -11.68 -9.79
CA GLN A 32 15.21 -12.68 -10.21
C GLN A 32 15.12 -13.87 -9.25
N GLN A 33 16.23 -14.25 -8.62
CA GLN A 33 16.19 -15.27 -7.58
C GLN A 33 15.32 -14.85 -6.40
N VAL A 34 15.42 -13.60 -5.93
CA VAL A 34 14.60 -13.09 -4.83
C VAL A 34 13.14 -12.95 -5.25
N GLU A 35 12.88 -12.51 -6.48
CA GLU A 35 11.52 -12.44 -7.05
C GLU A 35 10.89 -13.83 -7.11
N GLN A 36 11.62 -14.82 -7.58
CA GLN A 36 11.15 -16.21 -7.61
C GLN A 36 10.77 -16.73 -6.22
N GLU A 37 11.61 -16.46 -5.20
CA GLU A 37 11.29 -16.83 -3.82
C GLU A 37 10.03 -16.13 -3.29
N ILE A 38 9.81 -14.87 -3.67
CA ILE A 38 8.62 -14.10 -3.33
C ILE A 38 7.37 -14.67 -4.01
N HIS A 39 7.47 -15.01 -5.29
CA HIS A 39 6.40 -15.67 -6.04
C HIS A 39 6.00 -17.00 -5.40
N GLU A 40 6.97 -17.85 -5.06
CA GLU A 40 6.72 -19.13 -4.38
C GLU A 40 5.99 -18.97 -3.04
N ILE A 41 6.38 -17.97 -2.24
CA ILE A 41 5.69 -17.67 -0.97
C ILE A 41 4.25 -17.20 -1.22
N ARG A 42 4.05 -16.34 -2.22
CA ARG A 42 2.73 -15.82 -2.60
C ARG A 42 1.80 -16.94 -3.10
N GLU A 43 2.30 -17.77 -3.99
CA GLU A 43 1.55 -18.94 -4.51
C GLU A 43 1.21 -19.92 -3.40
N ALA A 44 2.17 -20.27 -2.55
CA ALA A 44 1.92 -21.15 -1.40
C ALA A 44 0.86 -20.57 -0.44
N ALA A 45 0.88 -19.25 -0.24
CA ALA A 45 -0.13 -18.56 0.57
C ALA A 45 -1.52 -18.61 -0.10
N LEU A 46 -1.64 -18.43 -1.41
CA LEU A 46 -2.90 -18.51 -2.15
C LEU A 46 -3.45 -19.95 -2.22
N GLU A 47 -2.57 -20.94 -2.35
CA GLU A 47 -2.97 -22.35 -2.39
C GLU A 47 -3.32 -22.97 -1.03
N ALA A 48 -2.85 -22.37 0.07
CA ALA A 48 -3.11 -22.89 1.41
C ALA A 48 -4.61 -22.93 1.76
N GLY A 49 -5.01 -23.95 2.49
CA GLY A 49 -6.38 -24.14 2.97
C GLY A 49 -7.17 -25.17 2.20
N ARG A 50 -8.47 -24.93 2.02
CA ARG A 50 -9.36 -25.80 1.25
C ARG A 50 -9.05 -25.69 -0.24
N SER A 51 -9.04 -26.81 -0.97
CA SER A 51 -8.75 -26.78 -2.41
C SER A 51 -9.84 -26.02 -3.20
N THR A 52 -9.46 -25.48 -4.34
CA THR A 52 -10.36 -24.78 -5.26
C THR A 52 -11.47 -25.71 -5.75
N GLU A 53 -11.13 -26.96 -6.11
CA GLU A 53 -12.07 -27.97 -6.57
C GLU A 53 -13.12 -28.27 -5.51
N SER A 54 -12.70 -28.45 -4.25
CA SER A 54 -13.62 -28.74 -3.14
C SER A 54 -14.56 -27.56 -2.83
N LEU A 55 -14.12 -26.31 -3.04
CA LEU A 55 -15.01 -25.14 -2.93
C LEU A 55 -16.03 -25.14 -4.08
N ASN A 56 -15.55 -25.31 -5.30
CA ASN A 56 -16.41 -25.31 -6.49
C ASN A 56 -17.45 -26.45 -6.46
N GLU A 57 -17.08 -27.65 -6.00
CA GLU A 57 -18.01 -28.73 -5.76
C GLU A 57 -19.11 -28.43 -4.74
N SER A 58 -18.82 -27.49 -3.82
CA SER A 58 -19.82 -26.95 -2.85
C SER A 58 -20.59 -25.74 -3.35
N GLY A 59 -20.46 -25.38 -4.62
CA GLY A 59 -21.14 -24.22 -5.24
C GLY A 59 -20.52 -22.88 -4.87
N GLN A 60 -19.28 -22.83 -4.39
CA GLN A 60 -18.59 -21.59 -4.01
C GLN A 60 -17.35 -21.37 -4.86
N TRP A 61 -17.17 -20.14 -5.32
CA TRP A 61 -15.92 -19.71 -5.94
C TRP A 61 -14.89 -19.25 -4.90
N THR A 62 -13.62 -19.35 -5.24
CA THR A 62 -12.54 -18.78 -4.42
C THR A 62 -12.52 -17.25 -4.55
N ALA A 63 -11.87 -16.59 -3.60
CA ALA A 63 -11.66 -15.14 -3.66
C ALA A 63 -10.97 -14.72 -4.98
N MET A 64 -9.96 -15.48 -5.46
CA MET A 64 -9.29 -15.17 -6.72
C MET A 64 -10.18 -15.36 -7.93
N GLN A 65 -10.99 -16.41 -7.99
CA GLN A 65 -11.95 -16.60 -9.09
C GLN A 65 -12.93 -15.41 -9.17
N ARG A 66 -13.45 -14.96 -8.02
CA ARG A 66 -14.33 -13.78 -7.93
C ARG A 66 -13.64 -12.51 -8.39
N ILE A 67 -12.40 -12.27 -7.97
CA ILE A 67 -11.62 -11.09 -8.39
C ILE A 67 -11.36 -11.13 -9.89
N THR A 68 -10.90 -12.27 -10.41
CA THR A 68 -10.61 -12.42 -11.85
C THR A 68 -11.83 -12.17 -12.73
N GLU A 69 -13.02 -12.61 -12.30
CA GLU A 69 -14.26 -12.36 -13.03
C GLU A 69 -14.75 -10.91 -12.87
N LEU A 70 -14.46 -10.28 -11.73
CA LEU A 70 -14.96 -8.94 -11.42
C LEU A 70 -14.15 -7.83 -12.12
N VAL A 71 -12.82 -7.97 -12.23
CA VAL A 71 -11.94 -6.91 -12.73
C VAL A 71 -11.74 -6.99 -14.23
N ASP A 72 -11.49 -5.85 -14.86
CA ASP A 72 -11.11 -5.77 -16.26
C ASP A 72 -9.74 -6.42 -16.46
N GLU A 73 -9.59 -7.17 -17.54
CA GLU A 73 -8.37 -7.93 -17.86
C GLU A 73 -7.13 -7.04 -17.79
N GLY A 74 -6.06 -7.54 -17.17
CA GLY A 74 -4.76 -6.87 -17.06
C GLY A 74 -4.70 -5.67 -16.11
N THR A 75 -5.76 -5.43 -15.30
CA THR A 75 -5.79 -4.25 -14.41
C THR A 75 -5.61 -4.58 -12.93
N TRP A 76 -5.52 -5.85 -12.58
CA TRP A 76 -5.37 -6.26 -11.18
C TRP A 76 -3.98 -5.97 -10.63
N CYS A 77 -3.90 -5.10 -9.63
CA CYS A 77 -2.68 -4.76 -8.87
C CYS A 77 -2.88 -5.24 -7.42
N PRO A 78 -2.42 -6.44 -7.05
CA PRO A 78 -2.54 -6.94 -5.68
C PRO A 78 -1.78 -6.05 -4.68
N LEU A 79 -2.30 -5.95 -3.47
CA LEU A 79 -1.67 -5.25 -2.36
C LEU A 79 -1.66 -6.14 -1.11
N ASN A 80 -0.55 -6.10 -0.38
CA ASN A 80 -0.33 -6.86 0.85
C ASN A 80 -0.45 -8.39 0.67
N SER A 81 -0.08 -8.91 -0.50
CA SER A 81 -0.17 -10.33 -0.83
C SER A 81 0.65 -11.22 0.10
N LEU A 82 1.74 -10.71 0.66
CA LEU A 82 2.63 -11.39 1.62
C LEU A 82 2.37 -10.99 3.08
N TYR A 83 1.41 -10.10 3.34
CA TYR A 83 1.18 -9.56 4.69
C TYR A 83 0.74 -10.64 5.65
N ASN A 84 1.58 -10.93 6.64
CA ASN A 84 1.34 -11.92 7.68
C ASN A 84 2.18 -11.64 8.94
N PRO A 85 1.95 -10.51 9.63
CA PRO A 85 2.79 -10.06 10.74
C PRO A 85 2.77 -11.00 11.94
N GLU A 86 1.71 -11.79 12.10
CA GLU A 86 1.49 -12.71 13.23
C GLU A 86 1.85 -14.17 12.91
N ASP A 87 2.54 -14.41 11.79
CA ASP A 87 2.95 -15.76 11.38
C ASP A 87 1.81 -16.79 11.34
N ASN A 88 0.65 -16.39 10.81
CA ASN A 88 -0.48 -17.31 10.64
C ASN A 88 -0.06 -18.52 9.80
N LYS A 89 -0.46 -19.71 10.23
CA LYS A 89 -0.04 -21.00 9.64
C LYS A 89 -0.38 -21.16 8.15
N ASN A 90 -1.41 -20.46 7.66
CA ASN A 90 -1.82 -20.49 6.25
C ASN A 90 -1.09 -19.42 5.40
N GLY A 91 -0.02 -18.85 5.91
CA GLY A 91 0.83 -17.91 5.16
C GLY A 91 0.24 -16.50 4.93
N SER A 92 -0.99 -16.24 5.36
CA SER A 92 -1.65 -14.94 5.16
C SER A 92 -2.65 -14.61 6.26
N VAL A 93 -3.19 -13.40 6.23
CA VAL A 93 -4.27 -12.94 7.12
C VAL A 93 -5.67 -13.25 6.57
N GLY A 94 -5.79 -14.09 5.54
CA GLY A 94 -7.08 -14.52 4.99
C GLY A 94 -7.83 -13.44 4.19
N ILE A 95 -7.11 -12.47 3.65
CA ILE A 95 -7.63 -11.41 2.77
C ILE A 95 -6.84 -11.36 1.48
N VAL A 96 -7.54 -11.29 0.37
CA VAL A 96 -6.99 -10.95 -0.95
C VAL A 96 -7.51 -9.57 -1.31
N LYS A 97 -6.62 -8.63 -1.62
CA LYS A 97 -7.03 -7.26 -1.95
C LYS A 97 -6.07 -6.59 -2.90
N GLY A 98 -6.52 -5.52 -3.53
CA GLY A 98 -5.73 -4.73 -4.46
C GLY A 98 -6.56 -3.65 -5.14
N LEU A 99 -5.95 -3.03 -6.14
CA LEU A 99 -6.60 -2.14 -7.08
C LEU A 99 -6.98 -2.91 -8.35
N GLY A 100 -8.12 -2.59 -8.92
CA GLY A 100 -8.55 -3.14 -10.21
C GLY A 100 -9.60 -2.24 -10.85
N ARG A 101 -9.69 -2.28 -12.17
CA ARG A 101 -10.80 -1.61 -12.87
C ARG A 101 -12.00 -2.53 -12.93
N ILE A 102 -13.17 -1.96 -12.78
CA ILE A 102 -14.46 -2.61 -12.96
C ILE A 102 -15.25 -1.74 -13.93
N ASP A 103 -15.49 -2.25 -15.12
CA ASP A 103 -16.12 -1.49 -16.22
C ASP A 103 -15.46 -0.13 -16.45
N GLY A 104 -14.11 -0.13 -16.55
CA GLY A 104 -13.28 1.04 -16.79
C GLY A 104 -13.01 1.94 -15.59
N LYS A 105 -13.62 1.71 -14.43
CA LYS A 105 -13.47 2.54 -13.22
C LYS A 105 -12.61 1.84 -12.17
N TRP A 106 -11.59 2.53 -11.67
CA TRP A 106 -10.75 2.01 -10.59
C TRP A 106 -11.51 1.89 -9.28
N ALA A 107 -11.29 0.78 -8.60
CA ALA A 107 -11.82 0.49 -7.27
C ALA A 107 -10.74 -0.21 -6.42
N VAL A 108 -10.86 -0.09 -5.10
CA VAL A 108 -10.18 -0.98 -4.17
C VAL A 108 -11.09 -2.18 -3.92
N ILE A 109 -10.56 -3.37 -4.11
CA ILE A 109 -11.30 -4.63 -3.93
C ILE A 109 -10.70 -5.37 -2.74
N ILE A 110 -11.56 -5.82 -1.84
CA ILE A 110 -11.21 -6.63 -0.66
C ILE A 110 -12.07 -7.89 -0.67
N ALA A 111 -11.44 -9.04 -0.81
CA ALA A 111 -12.10 -10.33 -0.80
C ALA A 111 -11.66 -11.18 0.40
N SER A 112 -12.62 -11.79 1.09
CA SER A 112 -12.34 -12.79 2.11
C SER A 112 -11.83 -14.07 1.44
N ASP A 113 -10.68 -14.57 1.86
CA ASP A 113 -10.14 -15.83 1.38
C ASP A 113 -10.87 -17.01 2.05
N ASN A 114 -11.92 -17.48 1.40
CA ASN A 114 -12.76 -18.55 1.91
C ASN A 114 -12.10 -19.94 1.88
N LYS A 115 -10.95 -20.11 1.23
CA LYS A 115 -10.11 -21.30 1.36
C LYS A 115 -9.59 -21.46 2.79
N LYS A 116 -9.39 -20.36 3.53
CA LYS A 116 -8.80 -20.30 4.86
C LYS A 116 -9.87 -20.15 5.93
N LEU A 117 -10.15 -21.22 6.66
CA LEU A 117 -11.13 -21.22 7.76
C LEU A 117 -12.50 -20.61 7.35
N ALA A 118 -12.93 -20.83 6.10
CA ALA A 118 -14.13 -20.22 5.53
C ALA A 118 -14.17 -18.68 5.69
N GLY A 119 -13.03 -18.03 5.48
CA GLY A 119 -12.90 -16.58 5.59
C GLY A 119 -12.88 -16.01 7.01
N ALA A 120 -12.63 -16.81 8.04
CA ALA A 120 -12.60 -16.34 9.42
C ALA A 120 -11.55 -15.25 9.66
N TRP A 121 -11.87 -14.35 10.56
CA TRP A 121 -10.93 -13.35 11.04
C TRP A 121 -9.82 -13.98 11.87
N VAL A 122 -8.60 -13.80 11.43
CA VAL A 122 -7.37 -14.24 12.09
C VAL A 122 -6.54 -13.03 12.54
N PRO A 123 -5.53 -13.19 13.39
CA PRO A 123 -4.62 -12.11 13.77
C PRO A 123 -4.03 -11.38 12.56
N GLY A 124 -4.01 -10.04 12.62
CA GLY A 124 -3.54 -9.16 11.54
C GLY A 124 -4.58 -8.81 10.47
N GLN A 125 -5.70 -9.54 10.37
CA GLN A 125 -6.70 -9.30 9.33
C GLN A 125 -7.34 -7.92 9.41
N ALA A 126 -7.69 -7.43 10.62
CA ALA A 126 -8.30 -6.13 10.80
C ALA A 126 -7.43 -4.98 10.26
N ASP A 127 -6.11 -5.04 10.50
CA ASP A 127 -5.18 -4.05 9.95
C ASP A 127 -5.08 -4.16 8.42
N SER A 128 -5.13 -5.37 7.87
CA SER A 128 -5.18 -5.58 6.41
C SER A 128 -6.42 -4.94 5.78
N LEU A 129 -7.61 -5.08 6.39
CA LEU A 129 -8.84 -4.42 5.94
C LEU A 129 -8.71 -2.89 5.98
N LEU A 130 -8.12 -2.36 7.06
CA LEU A 130 -7.89 -0.92 7.20
C LEU A 130 -6.94 -0.37 6.13
N ARG A 131 -5.87 -1.07 5.80
CA ARG A 131 -4.94 -0.66 4.72
C ARG A 131 -5.67 -0.51 3.39
N GLY A 132 -6.51 -1.48 3.00
CA GLY A 132 -7.32 -1.36 1.78
C GLY A 132 -8.30 -0.20 1.83
N SER A 133 -9.01 -0.02 2.95
CA SER A 133 -9.95 1.10 3.10
C SER A 133 -9.23 2.45 3.21
N ASP A 134 -7.99 2.51 3.71
CA ASP A 134 -7.15 3.71 3.68
C ASP A 134 -6.78 4.10 2.25
N THR A 135 -6.45 3.13 1.40
CA THR A 135 -6.21 3.35 -0.03
C THR A 135 -7.44 3.94 -0.71
N ALA A 136 -8.63 3.35 -0.51
CA ALA A 136 -9.88 3.87 -1.06
C ALA A 136 -10.18 5.29 -0.56
N LYS A 137 -9.93 5.57 0.72
CA LYS A 137 -10.11 6.89 1.34
C LYS A 137 -9.23 7.95 0.70
N ARG A 138 -7.95 7.65 0.49
CA ARG A 138 -6.97 8.60 -0.03
C ARG A 138 -7.15 8.87 -1.52
N LEU A 139 -7.49 7.84 -2.28
CA LEU A 139 -7.77 7.95 -3.71
C LEU A 139 -9.22 8.39 -4.01
N ARG A 140 -10.12 8.37 -3.02
CA ARG A 140 -11.56 8.64 -3.16
C ARG A 140 -12.24 7.84 -4.27
N ILE A 141 -11.83 6.59 -4.42
CA ILE A 141 -12.41 5.62 -5.34
C ILE A 141 -13.26 4.60 -4.59
N PRO A 142 -14.21 3.92 -5.26
CA PRO A 142 -15.07 2.94 -4.62
C PRO A 142 -14.31 1.86 -3.86
N LEU A 143 -14.85 1.44 -2.71
CA LEU A 143 -14.43 0.26 -1.97
C LEU A 143 -15.42 -0.88 -2.23
N VAL A 144 -14.93 -1.98 -2.76
CA VAL A 144 -15.73 -3.17 -3.05
C VAL A 144 -15.33 -4.30 -2.11
N TYR A 145 -16.29 -4.82 -1.38
CA TYR A 145 -16.12 -6.04 -0.59
C TYR A 145 -16.75 -7.24 -1.31
N VAL A 146 -15.98 -8.31 -1.42
CA VAL A 146 -16.45 -9.65 -1.82
C VAL A 146 -16.36 -10.53 -0.59
N LEU A 147 -17.45 -10.60 0.17
CA LEU A 147 -17.44 -11.01 1.55
C LEU A 147 -17.92 -12.44 1.75
N ASN A 148 -17.12 -13.24 2.41
CA ASN A 148 -17.45 -14.54 2.96
C ASN A 148 -16.64 -14.77 4.24
N CYS A 149 -17.22 -14.50 5.40
CA CYS A 149 -16.47 -14.48 6.66
C CYS A 149 -17.19 -15.24 7.77
N SER A 150 -16.71 -16.41 8.13
CA SER A 150 -17.32 -17.29 9.14
C SER A 150 -17.21 -16.81 10.59
N GLY A 151 -16.76 -15.59 10.82
CA GLY A 151 -16.61 -14.98 12.15
C GLY A 151 -15.16 -14.91 12.62
N VAL A 152 -14.94 -14.70 13.91
CA VAL A 152 -13.62 -14.55 14.52
C VAL A 152 -13.04 -15.92 14.88
N LYS A 153 -11.75 -16.14 14.67
CA LYS A 153 -11.01 -17.29 15.18
C LYS A 153 -10.98 -17.22 16.72
N LEU A 154 -11.83 -18.00 17.36
CA LEU A 154 -12.15 -17.85 18.80
C LEU A 154 -10.99 -18.17 19.73
N ASP A 155 -10.09 -19.07 19.36
CA ASP A 155 -8.91 -19.46 20.14
C ASP A 155 -7.77 -18.41 20.10
N GLU A 156 -7.89 -17.37 19.26
CA GLU A 156 -6.99 -16.23 19.19
C GLU A 156 -7.74 -14.88 19.22
N GLN A 157 -8.95 -14.87 19.77
CA GLN A 157 -9.80 -13.69 19.77
C GLN A 157 -9.15 -12.44 20.39
N GLU A 158 -8.29 -12.63 21.39
CA GLU A 158 -7.60 -11.53 22.07
C GLU A 158 -6.63 -10.77 21.15
N LYS A 159 -6.16 -11.39 20.06
CA LYS A 159 -5.32 -10.76 19.04
C LYS A 159 -6.13 -10.13 17.91
N VAL A 160 -7.37 -10.59 17.70
CA VAL A 160 -8.24 -10.17 16.60
C VAL A 160 -9.16 -9.03 17.02
N TYR A 161 -9.88 -9.21 18.12
CA TYR A 161 -11.02 -8.38 18.50
C TYR A 161 -10.62 -7.06 19.18
N PRO A 162 -9.86 -7.06 20.30
CA PRO A 162 -9.59 -5.84 21.06
C PRO A 162 -8.49 -5.01 20.38
N ASN A 163 -8.36 -3.82 20.78
CA ASN A 163 -7.40 -2.78 20.48
C ASN A 163 -7.86 -1.76 19.41
N ARG A 164 -7.11 -0.64 19.33
CA ARG A 164 -7.46 0.54 18.51
C ARG A 164 -7.48 0.25 17.01
N ARG A 165 -6.71 -0.70 16.50
CA ARG A 165 -6.70 -1.18 15.12
C ARG A 165 -7.22 -2.61 15.00
N GLY A 166 -8.04 -3.05 15.94
CA GLY A 166 -8.68 -4.35 15.96
C GLY A 166 -9.97 -4.42 15.17
N GLY A 167 -10.71 -5.53 15.33
CA GLY A 167 -11.88 -5.89 14.55
C GLY A 167 -13.02 -4.89 14.51
N GLY A 168 -13.11 -3.97 15.46
CA GLY A 168 -14.14 -2.92 15.46
C GLY A 168 -13.83 -1.71 14.56
N THR A 169 -12.59 -1.55 14.12
CA THR A 169 -12.17 -0.37 13.36
C THR A 169 -12.78 -0.30 11.96
N PRO A 170 -12.88 -1.39 11.18
CA PRO A 170 -13.57 -1.37 9.88
C PRO A 170 -15.02 -0.91 9.95
N PHE A 171 -15.70 -1.10 11.07
CA PHE A 171 -17.12 -0.75 11.24
C PHE A 171 -17.37 0.74 11.06
N TYR A 172 -16.60 1.60 11.72
CA TYR A 172 -16.77 3.04 11.54
C TYR A 172 -16.16 3.55 10.23
N ARG A 173 -15.15 2.85 9.68
CA ARG A 173 -14.48 3.26 8.45
C ARG A 173 -15.43 3.30 7.24
N ASN A 174 -16.32 2.33 7.11
CA ASN A 174 -17.31 2.36 6.03
C ASN A 174 -18.27 3.57 6.16
N SER A 175 -18.67 3.92 7.39
CA SER A 175 -19.46 5.13 7.63
C SER A 175 -18.68 6.42 7.29
N GLU A 176 -17.39 6.46 7.62
CA GLU A 176 -16.50 7.57 7.26
C GLU A 176 -16.38 7.72 5.73
N LEU A 177 -16.17 6.62 5.01
CA LEU A 177 -16.08 6.61 3.55
C LEU A 177 -17.38 7.13 2.92
N ASN A 178 -18.55 6.64 3.38
CA ASN A 178 -19.84 7.11 2.90
C ASN A 178 -20.05 8.62 3.15
N GLN A 179 -19.64 9.13 4.31
CA GLN A 179 -19.71 10.57 4.62
C GLN A 179 -18.79 11.41 3.72
N MET A 180 -17.71 10.82 3.22
CA MET A 180 -16.82 11.45 2.26
C MET A 180 -17.29 11.32 0.80
N GLY A 181 -18.44 10.69 0.56
CA GLY A 181 -18.92 10.41 -0.79
C GLY A 181 -18.18 9.27 -1.50
N VAL A 182 -17.45 8.44 -0.76
CA VAL A 182 -16.78 7.25 -1.29
C VAL A 182 -17.71 6.06 -1.15
N PRO A 183 -18.21 5.47 -2.26
CA PRO A 183 -19.12 4.35 -2.19
C PRO A 183 -18.49 3.09 -1.63
N VAL A 184 -19.22 2.37 -0.79
CA VAL A 184 -18.89 1.05 -0.28
C VAL A 184 -19.90 0.05 -0.82
N ILE A 185 -19.46 -0.82 -1.72
CA ILE A 185 -20.31 -1.82 -2.39
C ILE A 185 -19.93 -3.21 -1.88
N VAL A 186 -20.92 -3.95 -1.37
CA VAL A 186 -20.67 -5.23 -0.71
C VAL A 186 -21.50 -6.33 -1.38
N GLY A 187 -20.81 -7.36 -1.87
CA GLY A 187 -21.39 -8.63 -2.26
C GLY A 187 -21.16 -9.67 -1.17
N ILE A 188 -22.25 -10.23 -0.62
CA ILE A 188 -22.22 -11.23 0.44
C ILE A 188 -22.37 -12.63 -0.11
N TYR A 189 -21.49 -13.52 0.31
CA TYR A 189 -21.52 -14.94 -0.01
C TYR A 189 -21.43 -15.79 1.27
N GLY A 190 -21.99 -16.98 1.24
CA GLY A 190 -21.87 -17.95 2.32
C GLY A 190 -22.31 -17.41 3.69
N THR A 191 -21.63 -17.82 4.75
CA THR A 191 -22.06 -17.58 6.13
C THR A 191 -21.26 -16.44 6.77
N ASN A 192 -21.94 -15.40 7.28
CA ASN A 192 -21.32 -14.18 7.83
C ASN A 192 -21.90 -13.83 9.21
N PRO A 193 -21.58 -14.59 10.27
CA PRO A 193 -22.09 -14.33 11.61
C PRO A 193 -21.28 -13.27 12.34
N ALA A 194 -21.94 -12.56 13.23
CA ALA A 194 -21.36 -11.61 14.18
C ALA A 194 -20.34 -10.66 13.52
N GLY A 195 -19.13 -10.55 14.06
CA GLY A 195 -18.06 -9.72 13.50
C GLY A 195 -17.76 -9.99 12.04
N GLY A 196 -17.96 -11.23 11.56
CA GLY A 196 -17.81 -11.59 10.15
C GLY A 196 -18.71 -10.78 9.21
N GLY A 197 -19.96 -10.56 9.59
CA GLY A 197 -20.87 -9.70 8.85
C GLY A 197 -20.65 -8.21 9.11
N TYR A 198 -20.21 -7.86 10.32
CA TYR A 198 -20.16 -6.46 10.76
C TYR A 198 -19.11 -5.59 10.06
N HIS A 199 -18.07 -6.14 9.47
CA HIS A 199 -17.13 -5.29 8.73
C HIS A 199 -17.68 -4.78 7.39
N SER A 200 -18.83 -5.29 6.95
CA SER A 200 -19.61 -4.74 5.84
C SER A 200 -20.74 -3.78 6.27
N ILE A 201 -20.85 -3.47 7.56
CA ILE A 201 -21.85 -2.54 8.07
C ILE A 201 -21.65 -1.14 7.46
N SER A 202 -22.77 -0.45 7.30
CA SER A 202 -22.85 0.87 6.67
C SER A 202 -22.36 0.86 5.21
N PRO A 203 -22.76 -0.11 4.38
CA PRO A 203 -22.47 -0.05 2.97
C PRO A 203 -23.34 1.00 2.29
N THR A 204 -22.88 1.48 1.13
CA THR A 204 -23.76 2.21 0.20
C THR A 204 -24.74 1.23 -0.46
N ILE A 205 -24.23 0.08 -0.87
CA ILE A 205 -24.96 -1.01 -1.53
C ILE A 205 -24.58 -2.34 -0.87
N LEU A 206 -25.60 -3.10 -0.51
CA LEU A 206 -25.44 -4.45 0.03
C LEU A 206 -26.30 -5.43 -0.79
N ILE A 207 -25.65 -6.32 -1.50
CA ILE A 207 -26.27 -7.38 -2.30
C ILE A 207 -25.78 -8.75 -1.85
N ALA A 208 -26.53 -9.80 -2.13
CA ALA A 208 -26.23 -11.12 -1.61
C ALA A 208 -26.45 -12.24 -2.62
N HIS A 209 -25.69 -13.31 -2.49
CA HIS A 209 -26.01 -14.61 -3.07
C HIS A 209 -27.21 -15.22 -2.35
N GLU A 210 -28.09 -15.97 -3.03
CA GLU A 210 -29.31 -16.52 -2.44
C GLU A 210 -29.05 -17.47 -1.24
N ASP A 211 -27.93 -18.18 -1.22
CA ASP A 211 -27.53 -19.04 -0.12
C ASP A 211 -26.78 -18.30 1.01
N ALA A 212 -26.59 -16.99 0.89
CA ALA A 212 -25.88 -16.23 1.90
C ALA A 212 -26.72 -16.02 3.16
N ASN A 213 -26.03 -15.88 4.28
CA ASN A 213 -26.66 -15.44 5.52
C ASN A 213 -25.75 -14.44 6.23
N MET A 214 -26.38 -13.55 7.00
CA MET A 214 -25.71 -12.55 7.80
C MET A 214 -26.47 -12.37 9.12
N ALA A 215 -25.82 -12.64 10.25
CA ALA A 215 -26.50 -12.71 11.54
C ALA A 215 -25.74 -11.94 12.63
N VAL A 216 -26.47 -11.37 13.59
CA VAL A 216 -25.90 -10.71 14.80
C VAL A 216 -25.03 -11.69 15.60
N GLY A 217 -25.43 -12.94 15.64
CA GLY A 217 -24.71 -14.04 16.28
C GLY A 217 -24.82 -15.33 15.48
N GLY A 218 -23.73 -16.05 15.38
CA GLY A 218 -23.72 -17.35 14.71
C GLY A 218 -24.56 -18.40 15.44
N ALA A 219 -24.98 -19.41 14.70
CA ALA A 219 -25.77 -20.54 15.22
C ALA A 219 -25.18 -21.16 16.48
N GLY A 220 -23.85 -21.27 16.56
CA GLY A 220 -23.17 -21.81 17.74
C GLY A 220 -23.33 -20.99 19.02
N ILE A 221 -23.52 -19.67 18.90
CA ILE A 221 -23.73 -18.79 20.07
C ILE A 221 -25.14 -18.92 20.61
N VAL A 222 -26.14 -19.01 19.72
CA VAL A 222 -27.55 -19.13 20.12
C VAL A 222 -27.79 -20.40 20.96
N GLY A 223 -27.09 -21.50 20.67
CA GLY A 223 -27.22 -22.75 21.40
C GLY A 223 -26.23 -22.95 22.57
N GLY A 224 -25.23 -22.06 22.73
CA GLY A 224 -24.05 -22.33 23.56
C GLY A 224 -24.03 -21.69 24.95
N MET A 225 -25.06 -20.95 25.35
CA MET A 225 -25.07 -20.23 26.62
C MET A 225 -25.34 -21.17 27.79
N SER A 226 -24.28 -21.50 28.54
CA SER A 226 -24.42 -22.23 29.84
C SER A 226 -24.33 -21.24 31.01
N PRO A 227 -25.38 -21.15 31.85
CA PRO A 227 -25.34 -20.28 33.05
C PRO A 227 -24.36 -20.75 34.11
N LYS A 228 -23.86 -21.99 34.04
CA LYS A 228 -22.95 -22.59 35.02
C LYS A 228 -21.48 -22.16 34.88
N GLY A 229 -21.11 -21.48 33.81
CA GLY A 229 -19.71 -21.08 33.52
C GLY A 229 -18.76 -22.25 33.18
N HIS A 230 -19.28 -23.48 33.05
CA HIS A 230 -18.57 -24.68 32.60
C HIS A 230 -19.53 -25.62 31.85
N VAL A 231 -18.98 -26.50 31.02
CA VAL A 231 -19.77 -27.51 30.29
C VAL A 231 -19.68 -28.85 30.98
N ASP A 232 -20.82 -29.34 31.48
CA ASP A 232 -21.00 -30.71 31.95
C ASP A 232 -21.72 -31.55 30.84
N LYS A 233 -22.00 -32.80 31.14
CA LYS A 233 -22.63 -33.71 30.17
C LYS A 233 -24.01 -33.22 29.72
N GLU A 234 -24.82 -32.69 30.62
CA GLU A 234 -26.14 -32.15 30.36
C GLU A 234 -26.06 -30.92 29.44
N ALA A 235 -25.13 -30.00 29.71
CA ALA A 235 -24.89 -28.84 28.90
C ALA A 235 -24.36 -29.24 27.48
N ALA A 236 -23.50 -30.25 27.39
CA ALA A 236 -23.02 -30.77 26.12
C ALA A 236 -24.15 -31.40 25.28
N GLU A 237 -25.04 -32.18 25.88
CA GLU A 237 -26.21 -32.75 25.22
C GLU A 237 -27.17 -31.65 24.71
N ALA A 238 -27.39 -30.60 25.51
CA ALA A 238 -28.18 -29.44 25.13
C ALA A 238 -27.55 -28.68 23.91
N LEU A 239 -26.24 -28.50 23.92
CA LEU A 239 -25.49 -27.91 22.79
C LEU A 239 -25.63 -28.73 21.50
N ILE A 240 -25.51 -30.07 21.59
CA ILE A 240 -25.69 -30.97 20.46
C ILE A 240 -27.12 -30.85 19.90
N GLN A 241 -28.13 -30.80 20.78
CA GLN A 241 -29.52 -30.65 20.30
C GLN A 241 -29.76 -29.26 19.69
N ALA A 242 -29.22 -28.20 20.28
CA ALA A 242 -29.28 -26.86 19.71
C ALA A 242 -28.65 -26.80 18.32
N GLN A 243 -27.47 -27.39 18.12
CA GLN A 243 -26.80 -27.46 16.83
C GLN A 243 -27.61 -28.26 15.77
N LYS A 244 -28.32 -29.30 16.18
CA LYS A 244 -29.20 -30.04 15.28
C LYS A 244 -30.40 -29.19 14.85
N ASN A 245 -30.98 -28.44 15.77
CA ASN A 245 -32.12 -27.57 15.49
C ASN A 245 -31.72 -26.41 14.54
N LEU A 246 -30.53 -25.86 14.73
CA LEU A 246 -30.01 -24.73 13.93
C LEU A 246 -29.67 -25.10 12.50
N LYS A 247 -29.47 -26.38 12.17
CA LYS A 247 -29.34 -26.81 10.77
C LYS A 247 -30.62 -26.63 9.95
N SER A 248 -31.75 -26.53 10.60
CA SER A 248 -33.08 -26.34 9.98
C SER A 248 -33.56 -24.89 10.07
N ASP A 249 -32.92 -24.04 10.88
CA ASP A 249 -33.31 -22.63 11.09
C ASP A 249 -32.07 -21.76 11.24
N ILE A 250 -31.43 -21.45 10.10
CA ILE A 250 -30.20 -20.65 10.04
C ILE A 250 -30.57 -19.18 10.27
N PRO A 251 -29.94 -18.49 11.24
CA PRO A 251 -30.20 -17.07 11.47
C PRO A 251 -29.74 -16.18 10.32
N GLY A 252 -30.56 -15.18 9.98
CA GLY A 252 -30.19 -14.12 9.04
C GLY A 252 -30.07 -14.55 7.59
N THR A 253 -30.93 -15.47 7.16
CA THR A 253 -31.01 -15.90 5.76
C THR A 253 -31.53 -14.79 4.84
N VAL A 254 -31.38 -14.97 3.54
CA VAL A 254 -31.95 -14.10 2.51
C VAL A 254 -33.47 -13.93 2.67
N ALA A 255 -34.20 -15.00 3.05
CA ALA A 255 -35.64 -14.89 3.29
C ALA A 255 -36.00 -13.81 4.33
N ILE A 256 -35.21 -13.70 5.38
CA ILE A 256 -35.36 -12.68 6.42
C ILE A 256 -34.87 -11.31 5.91
N HIS A 257 -33.62 -11.24 5.44
CA HIS A 257 -32.98 -9.95 5.16
C HIS A 257 -33.42 -9.31 3.85
N TYR A 258 -33.89 -10.06 2.89
CA TYR A 258 -34.46 -9.53 1.67
C TYR A 258 -36.00 -9.53 1.71
N GLY A 259 -36.58 -10.65 2.16
CA GLY A 259 -38.05 -10.83 2.13
C GLY A 259 -38.81 -10.09 3.22
N GLU A 260 -38.25 -9.95 4.43
CA GLU A 260 -38.97 -9.38 5.58
C GLU A 260 -38.40 -8.02 6.01
N THR A 261 -37.08 -7.89 6.17
CA THR A 261 -36.47 -6.67 6.72
C THR A 261 -36.03 -5.66 5.65
N GLY A 262 -35.85 -6.10 4.40
CA GLY A 262 -35.34 -5.26 3.33
C GLY A 262 -33.87 -4.82 3.53
N PHE A 263 -33.10 -5.55 4.34
CA PHE A 263 -31.71 -5.21 4.65
C PHE A 263 -30.78 -5.47 3.46
N PHE A 264 -30.99 -6.59 2.74
CA PHE A 264 -30.33 -6.82 1.44
C PHE A 264 -31.10 -6.07 0.34
N ARG A 265 -30.35 -5.32 -0.46
CA ARG A 265 -30.95 -4.53 -1.54
C ARG A 265 -31.38 -5.39 -2.74
N GLU A 266 -30.54 -6.33 -3.12
CA GLU A 266 -30.80 -7.29 -4.20
C GLU A 266 -30.19 -8.65 -3.83
N VAL A 267 -30.73 -9.70 -4.42
CA VAL A 267 -30.31 -11.09 -4.25
C VAL A 267 -30.17 -11.73 -5.62
N TYR A 268 -29.14 -12.53 -5.78
CA TYR A 268 -28.78 -13.21 -7.01
C TYR A 268 -28.64 -14.73 -6.77
N ALA A 269 -29.00 -15.50 -7.78
CA ALA A 269 -29.06 -16.96 -7.68
C ALA A 269 -27.70 -17.65 -7.71
N ASP A 270 -26.67 -16.97 -8.20
CA ASP A 270 -25.34 -17.54 -8.42
C ASP A 270 -24.20 -16.55 -8.17
N GLU A 271 -22.99 -17.05 -8.18
CA GLU A 271 -21.75 -16.29 -7.98
C GLU A 271 -21.60 -15.17 -9.02
N GLU A 272 -21.86 -15.47 -10.31
CA GLU A 272 -21.75 -14.52 -11.43
C GLU A 272 -22.77 -13.39 -11.30
N GLY A 273 -23.98 -13.68 -10.89
CA GLY A 273 -25.03 -12.70 -10.68
C GLY A 273 -24.68 -11.65 -9.63
N VAL A 274 -24.05 -12.05 -8.52
CA VAL A 274 -23.58 -11.10 -7.50
C VAL A 274 -22.49 -10.18 -8.06
N LEU A 275 -21.53 -10.73 -8.84
CA LEU A 275 -20.46 -9.95 -9.47
C LEU A 275 -21.03 -9.00 -10.52
N ALA A 276 -21.99 -9.46 -11.34
CA ALA A 276 -22.71 -8.60 -12.28
C ALA A 276 -23.50 -7.48 -11.56
N GLY A 277 -24.05 -7.76 -10.38
CA GLY A 277 -24.66 -6.79 -9.52
C GLY A 277 -23.67 -5.71 -9.03
N ILE A 278 -22.46 -6.12 -8.63
CA ILE A 278 -21.40 -5.18 -8.26
C ILE A 278 -21.03 -4.29 -9.47
N ARG A 279 -20.79 -4.90 -10.66
CA ARG A 279 -20.50 -4.17 -11.90
C ARG A 279 -21.58 -3.15 -12.22
N LYS A 280 -22.86 -3.55 -12.16
CA LYS A 280 -24.03 -2.68 -12.37
C LYS A 280 -23.97 -1.42 -11.50
N TYR A 281 -23.65 -1.55 -10.22
CA TYR A 281 -23.58 -0.40 -9.32
C TYR A 281 -22.34 0.46 -9.52
N ILE A 282 -21.21 -0.13 -9.90
CA ILE A 282 -20.01 0.62 -10.31
C ILE A 282 -20.30 1.41 -11.60
N ASP A 283 -20.96 0.82 -12.57
CA ASP A 283 -21.33 1.49 -13.82
C ASP A 283 -22.21 2.71 -13.60
N MET A 284 -23.14 2.64 -12.63
CA MET A 284 -24.01 3.75 -12.25
C MET A 284 -23.31 4.93 -11.57
N LEU A 285 -22.08 4.74 -11.06
CA LEU A 285 -21.35 5.82 -10.39
C LEU A 285 -20.89 6.86 -11.42
N PRO A 286 -20.88 8.16 -11.06
CA PRO A 286 -20.28 9.18 -11.88
C PRO A 286 -18.81 8.79 -12.16
N ALA A 287 -18.42 8.82 -13.42
CA ALA A 287 -17.03 8.71 -13.81
C ALA A 287 -16.59 10.06 -14.36
N TYR A 288 -15.40 10.48 -13.97
CA TYR A 288 -14.70 11.50 -14.70
C TYR A 288 -14.07 10.87 -15.92
N ASP A 289 -14.16 11.57 -17.03
CA ASP A 289 -13.43 11.20 -18.21
C ASP A 289 -11.96 11.52 -17.98
N PRO A 290 -11.05 10.53 -17.93
CA PRO A 290 -9.62 10.79 -17.80
C PRO A 290 -9.09 11.71 -18.91
N GLU A 291 -9.71 11.69 -20.09
CA GLU A 291 -9.36 12.56 -21.22
C GLU A 291 -9.41 14.05 -20.85
N PHE A 292 -10.31 14.42 -19.93
CA PHE A 292 -10.40 15.82 -19.48
C PHE A 292 -9.13 16.32 -18.82
N PHE A 293 -8.40 15.44 -18.13
CA PHE A 293 -7.17 15.79 -17.41
C PHE A 293 -5.90 15.47 -18.19
N ARG A 294 -5.99 14.74 -19.28
CA ARG A 294 -4.82 14.41 -20.09
C ARG A 294 -4.23 15.65 -20.73
N VAL A 295 -2.93 15.77 -20.58
CA VAL A 295 -2.14 16.84 -21.22
C VAL A 295 -1.45 16.37 -22.49
N ASP A 296 -1.42 15.06 -22.73
CA ASP A 296 -0.80 14.39 -23.87
C ASP A 296 -1.48 13.04 -24.11
N ASP A 297 -1.26 12.43 -25.26
CA ASP A 297 -1.67 11.05 -25.52
C ASP A 297 -0.86 10.08 -24.64
N PRO A 298 -1.45 8.97 -24.18
CA PRO A 298 -0.71 7.90 -23.50
C PRO A 298 0.44 7.37 -24.37
N LYS A 299 1.60 7.18 -23.76
CA LYS A 299 2.80 6.69 -24.44
C LYS A 299 3.51 5.65 -23.58
N GLU A 300 4.06 4.63 -24.22
CA GLU A 300 5.00 3.76 -23.54
C GLU A 300 6.37 4.43 -23.36
N PRO A 301 7.15 4.04 -22.35
CA PRO A 301 8.54 4.43 -22.24
C PRO A 301 9.32 4.04 -23.50
N LEU A 302 10.34 4.82 -23.86
CA LEU A 302 11.19 4.52 -25.03
C LEU A 302 12.13 3.34 -24.79
N PHE A 303 12.42 3.02 -23.53
CA PHE A 303 13.41 2.01 -23.13
C PHE A 303 12.72 0.84 -22.43
N ASP A 304 13.27 -0.36 -22.60
CA ASP A 304 12.72 -1.61 -22.07
C ASP A 304 12.79 -1.63 -20.53
N ALA A 305 11.69 -1.96 -19.89
CA ALA A 305 11.62 -2.13 -18.44
C ALA A 305 12.56 -3.24 -17.92
N ASN A 306 12.85 -4.26 -18.74
CA ASN A 306 13.79 -5.32 -18.37
C ASN A 306 15.23 -4.81 -18.15
N ASP A 307 15.59 -3.66 -18.71
CA ASP A 307 16.88 -3.03 -18.43
C ASP A 307 17.09 -2.72 -16.95
N LEU A 308 16.01 -2.54 -16.19
CA LEU A 308 16.05 -2.27 -14.76
C LEU A 308 16.79 -3.37 -13.97
N TYR A 309 16.71 -4.62 -14.41
CA TYR A 309 17.47 -5.72 -13.81
C TYR A 309 19.00 -5.55 -13.91
N SER A 310 19.45 -4.78 -14.89
CA SER A 310 20.87 -4.46 -15.08
C SER A 310 21.26 -3.10 -14.47
N ILE A 311 20.34 -2.15 -14.47
CA ILE A 311 20.57 -0.76 -14.03
C ILE A 311 20.61 -0.67 -12.50
N VAL A 312 19.66 -1.30 -11.81
CA VAL A 312 19.54 -1.23 -10.35
C VAL A 312 20.42 -2.31 -9.73
N PRO A 313 21.53 -1.96 -9.01
CA PRO A 313 22.39 -2.96 -8.44
C PRO A 313 21.73 -3.69 -7.27
N PHE A 314 21.80 -5.01 -7.27
CA PHE A 314 21.44 -5.82 -6.10
C PHE A 314 22.37 -5.50 -4.91
N ASN A 315 23.65 -5.29 -5.19
CA ASN A 315 24.61 -4.87 -4.19
C ASN A 315 24.35 -3.43 -3.74
N GLN A 316 23.87 -3.27 -2.51
CA GLN A 316 23.48 -2.00 -1.90
C GLN A 316 24.63 -0.96 -1.81
N LYS A 317 25.89 -1.37 -1.98
CA LYS A 317 27.08 -0.49 -1.92
C LYS A 317 27.45 0.11 -3.29
N ARG A 318 26.80 -0.32 -4.37
CA ARG A 318 27.01 0.23 -5.71
C ARG A 318 26.01 1.35 -6.00
N SER A 319 26.50 2.39 -6.67
CA SER A 319 25.67 3.47 -7.21
C SER A 319 25.16 3.13 -8.60
N TYR A 320 24.13 3.84 -9.04
CA TYR A 320 23.51 3.75 -10.36
C TYR A 320 22.91 5.11 -10.71
N ASP A 321 22.46 5.27 -11.94
CA ASP A 321 21.78 6.47 -12.39
C ASP A 321 20.26 6.34 -12.23
N MET A 322 19.68 7.08 -11.28
CA MET A 322 18.23 7.09 -11.05
C MET A 322 17.45 7.62 -12.26
N VAL A 323 18.07 8.48 -13.09
CA VAL A 323 17.42 8.99 -14.31
C VAL A 323 17.15 7.86 -15.30
N GLU A 324 18.02 6.85 -15.35
CA GLU A 324 17.83 5.66 -16.19
C GLU A 324 16.66 4.80 -15.69
N VAL A 325 16.43 4.74 -14.38
CA VAL A 325 15.24 4.08 -13.81
C VAL A 325 13.98 4.83 -14.22
N MET A 326 13.97 6.14 -14.02
CA MET A 326 12.83 7.00 -14.35
C MET A 326 12.47 6.94 -15.84
N ALA A 327 13.48 6.85 -16.72
CA ALA A 327 13.31 6.74 -18.17
C ALA A 327 12.58 5.46 -18.60
N ARG A 328 12.53 4.43 -17.76
CA ARG A 328 11.82 3.16 -18.03
C ARG A 328 10.44 3.07 -17.37
N LEU A 329 10.06 4.14 -16.69
CA LEU A 329 8.77 4.21 -15.99
C LEU A 329 7.79 5.22 -16.58
N PHE A 330 8.29 6.33 -17.18
CA PHE A 330 7.44 7.45 -17.57
C PHE A 330 7.13 7.44 -19.08
N ASP A 331 5.98 8.01 -19.43
CA ASP A 331 5.51 8.14 -20.79
C ASP A 331 6.57 8.81 -21.69
N GLY A 332 6.90 8.15 -22.81
CA GLY A 332 7.88 8.63 -23.76
C GLY A 332 9.27 8.85 -23.19
N SER A 333 9.56 8.33 -21.98
CA SER A 333 10.78 8.62 -21.22
C SER A 333 11.00 10.13 -21.03
N GLU A 334 9.92 10.86 -20.84
CA GLU A 334 9.93 12.33 -20.73
C GLU A 334 9.90 12.77 -19.27
N PHE A 335 10.69 13.80 -18.92
CA PHE A 335 10.73 14.36 -17.57
C PHE A 335 11.13 15.84 -17.60
N MET A 336 10.36 16.69 -16.93
CA MET A 336 10.66 18.11 -16.77
C MET A 336 11.19 18.37 -15.37
N GLU A 337 12.51 18.40 -15.23
CA GLU A 337 13.17 18.58 -13.96
C GLU A 337 12.98 20.00 -13.39
N TYR A 338 12.68 20.07 -12.09
CA TYR A 338 12.57 21.30 -11.33
C TYR A 338 13.87 21.57 -10.56
N LYS A 339 14.49 22.74 -10.80
CA LYS A 339 15.72 23.19 -10.12
C LYS A 339 16.90 22.19 -10.21
N HIS A 340 17.22 21.74 -11.42
CA HIS A 340 18.33 20.81 -11.66
C HIS A 340 19.64 21.18 -10.94
N GLY A 341 20.06 22.43 -10.98
CA GLY A 341 21.32 22.92 -10.38
C GLY A 341 21.26 23.21 -8.87
N TYR A 342 20.13 22.95 -8.18
CA TYR A 342 19.96 23.21 -6.74
C TYR A 342 19.48 21.97 -6.02
N GLY A 343 20.11 21.60 -4.92
CA GLY A 343 19.80 20.35 -4.21
C GLY A 343 20.00 19.10 -5.08
N PRO A 344 21.19 18.90 -5.67
CA PRO A 344 21.41 17.88 -6.71
C PRO A 344 21.33 16.45 -6.20
N GLU A 345 21.33 16.23 -4.89
CA GLU A 345 21.07 14.94 -4.26
C GLU A 345 19.62 14.49 -4.44
N MET A 346 18.73 15.42 -4.80
CA MET A 346 17.33 15.14 -5.06
C MET A 346 16.96 15.51 -6.50
N ILE A 347 16.21 14.64 -7.13
CA ILE A 347 15.60 14.83 -8.44
C ILE A 347 14.12 15.14 -8.20
N THR A 348 13.66 16.30 -8.65
CA THR A 348 12.25 16.71 -8.54
C THR A 348 11.76 17.21 -9.88
N GLY A 349 10.55 16.91 -10.28
CA GLY A 349 10.01 17.37 -11.56
C GLY A 349 8.68 16.74 -11.93
N LEU A 350 8.20 17.04 -13.10
CA LEU A 350 6.95 16.53 -13.66
C LEU A 350 7.22 15.44 -14.69
N ALA A 351 6.43 14.38 -14.62
CA ALA A 351 6.35 13.33 -15.63
C ALA A 351 4.90 13.15 -16.08
N LYS A 352 4.71 12.28 -17.07
CA LYS A 352 3.38 11.84 -17.54
C LYS A 352 3.25 10.33 -17.37
N ILE A 353 2.07 9.90 -16.98
CA ILE A 353 1.64 8.50 -16.94
C ILE A 353 0.27 8.43 -17.61
N ASP A 354 0.16 7.68 -18.68
CA ASP A 354 -1.04 7.62 -19.51
C ASP A 354 -1.53 9.04 -19.94
N GLY A 355 -0.59 9.94 -20.23
CA GLY A 355 -0.86 11.33 -20.58
C GLY A 355 -1.28 12.22 -19.41
N LEU A 356 -1.34 11.72 -18.19
CA LEU A 356 -1.71 12.43 -16.96
C LEU A 356 -0.46 12.92 -16.20
N LEU A 357 -0.49 14.13 -15.66
CA LEU A 357 0.64 14.69 -14.92
C LEU A 357 0.82 14.03 -13.55
N VAL A 358 2.08 13.78 -13.20
CA VAL A 358 2.50 13.35 -11.86
C VAL A 358 3.75 14.12 -11.43
N GLY A 359 3.76 14.59 -10.18
CA GLY A 359 4.94 15.17 -9.55
C GLY A 359 5.84 14.05 -9.04
N VAL A 360 7.10 14.08 -9.40
CA VAL A 360 8.08 13.04 -9.05
C VAL A 360 9.15 13.59 -8.14
N VAL A 361 9.46 12.86 -7.08
CA VAL A 361 10.61 13.09 -6.22
C VAL A 361 11.42 11.81 -6.14
N ALA A 362 12.70 11.87 -6.47
CA ALA A 362 13.62 10.73 -6.42
C ALA A 362 14.99 11.11 -5.84
N ASN A 363 15.73 10.12 -5.33
CA ASN A 363 17.10 10.34 -4.89
C ASN A 363 18.08 10.18 -6.06
N TYR A 364 19.03 11.11 -6.15
CA TYR A 364 20.24 10.89 -6.94
C TYR A 364 21.14 9.86 -6.23
N GLN A 365 21.81 9.02 -7.00
CA GLN A 365 22.80 8.06 -6.50
C GLN A 365 24.18 8.37 -7.09
N GLY A 366 25.22 8.37 -6.27
CA GLY A 366 26.60 8.65 -6.68
C GLY A 366 27.27 9.74 -5.87
N MET A 367 28.42 10.19 -6.35
CA MET A 367 29.23 11.23 -5.69
C MET A 367 28.86 12.62 -6.22
N LEU A 368 28.66 13.57 -5.33
CA LEU A 368 28.35 14.98 -5.66
C LEU A 368 29.66 15.79 -5.87
N MET A 369 30.47 15.37 -6.85
CA MET A 369 31.82 15.90 -7.06
C MET A 369 31.88 17.36 -7.52
N ASN A 370 30.84 17.81 -8.21
CA ASN A 370 30.78 19.17 -8.78
C ASN A 370 30.16 20.18 -7.82
N TYR A 371 29.89 19.79 -6.58
CA TYR A 371 29.18 20.57 -5.59
C TYR A 371 30.01 20.64 -4.28
N PRO A 372 31.04 21.50 -4.22
CA PRO A 372 31.96 21.58 -3.08
C PRO A 372 31.31 22.02 -1.76
N GLU A 373 30.12 22.60 -1.82
CA GLU A 373 29.30 22.93 -0.66
C GLU A 373 28.74 21.71 0.06
N TYR A 374 28.64 20.55 -0.62
CA TYR A 374 28.20 19.28 -0.04
C TYR A 374 29.38 18.53 0.58
N LYS A 375 29.83 19.01 1.72
CA LYS A 375 30.84 18.29 2.52
C LYS A 375 30.14 17.29 3.41
N MET A 376 30.70 16.08 3.51
CA MET A 376 30.26 15.12 4.53
C MET A 376 30.65 15.64 5.91
N ALA A 377 29.65 16.14 6.65
CA ALA A 377 29.81 16.70 7.99
C ALA A 377 30.45 15.69 8.98
N THR A 378 30.17 14.39 8.81
CA THR A 378 30.53 13.34 9.78
C THR A 378 32.00 12.93 9.77
N TYR A 379 32.74 13.10 8.65
CA TYR A 379 34.11 12.57 8.50
C TYR A 379 35.10 13.55 7.88
N GLY A 380 34.78 14.83 7.76
CA GLY A 380 35.65 15.84 7.16
C GLY A 380 35.95 15.61 5.68
N GLN A 381 35.19 14.77 5.00
CA GLN A 381 35.34 14.53 3.57
C GLN A 381 34.76 15.69 2.76
N ALA A 382 35.46 16.06 1.70
CA ALA A 382 35.17 17.27 0.93
C ALA A 382 34.00 17.11 -0.09
N MET A 383 33.29 15.99 -0.11
CA MET A 383 32.28 15.71 -1.13
C MET A 383 31.01 15.12 -0.51
N GLY A 384 29.84 15.53 -1.01
CA GLY A 384 28.55 14.93 -0.70
C GLY A 384 28.35 13.60 -1.39
N VAL A 385 27.43 12.82 -0.87
CA VAL A 385 27.08 11.48 -1.39
C VAL A 385 25.60 11.46 -1.72
N GLY A 386 25.25 10.98 -2.88
CA GLY A 386 23.87 10.70 -3.25
C GLY A 386 23.23 9.67 -2.31
N GLY A 387 21.91 9.71 -2.20
CA GLY A 387 21.14 8.90 -1.25
C GLY A 387 21.09 9.47 0.17
N LYS A 388 21.87 10.51 0.49
CA LYS A 388 21.71 11.32 1.70
C LYS A 388 20.92 12.59 1.42
N LEU A 389 20.25 13.10 2.45
CA LEU A 389 19.51 14.36 2.39
C LEU A 389 20.33 15.49 3.03
N TYR A 390 20.43 16.59 2.30
CA TYR A 390 21.11 17.80 2.71
C TYR A 390 20.15 18.99 2.69
N ARG A 391 20.64 20.15 3.15
CA ARG A 391 19.85 21.38 3.30
C ARG A 391 19.12 21.80 2.04
N GLN A 392 19.81 21.84 0.92
CA GLN A 392 19.24 22.35 -0.34
C GLN A 392 18.20 21.38 -0.92
N GLY A 393 18.43 20.06 -0.83
CA GLY A 393 17.46 19.05 -1.24
C GLY A 393 16.17 19.10 -0.41
N LEU A 394 16.27 19.27 0.91
CA LEU A 394 15.11 19.44 1.78
C LEU A 394 14.28 20.68 1.43
N ILE A 395 14.95 21.81 1.12
CA ILE A 395 14.28 23.05 0.67
C ILE A 395 13.61 22.81 -0.69
N LYS A 396 14.34 22.23 -1.65
CA LYS A 396 13.84 21.93 -3.00
C LYS A 396 12.59 21.06 -2.96
N MET A 397 12.62 19.98 -2.16
CA MET A 397 11.46 19.09 -2.00
C MET A 397 10.27 19.81 -1.37
N ASN A 398 10.49 20.61 -0.33
CA ASN A 398 9.44 21.38 0.34
C ASN A 398 8.73 22.34 -0.63
N GLU A 399 9.49 23.08 -1.42
CA GLU A 399 8.94 23.95 -2.46
C GLU A 399 8.18 23.14 -3.53
N PHE A 400 8.73 22.02 -3.97
CA PHE A 400 8.12 21.20 -5.02
C PHE A 400 6.80 20.55 -4.57
N VAL A 401 6.72 20.03 -3.33
CA VAL A 401 5.47 19.56 -2.73
C VAL A 401 4.42 20.67 -2.70
N THR A 402 4.82 21.88 -2.33
CA THR A 402 3.92 23.04 -2.29
C THR A 402 3.42 23.42 -3.68
N LEU A 403 4.28 23.35 -4.70
CA LEU A 403 3.88 23.60 -6.10
C LEU A 403 2.91 22.55 -6.61
N CYS A 404 3.18 21.25 -6.39
CA CYS A 404 2.27 20.18 -6.75
C CYS A 404 0.91 20.33 -6.04
N ALA A 405 0.92 20.71 -4.75
CA ALA A 405 -0.31 20.96 -4.01
C ALA A 405 -1.13 22.13 -4.59
N ARG A 406 -0.47 23.24 -4.95
CA ARG A 406 -1.12 24.38 -5.60
C ARG A 406 -1.74 23.98 -6.94
N ASP A 407 -1.02 23.19 -7.73
CA ASP A 407 -1.41 22.82 -9.09
C ASP A 407 -2.23 21.52 -9.13
N ARG A 408 -2.47 20.90 -7.96
CA ARG A 408 -3.30 19.70 -7.80
C ARG A 408 -2.77 18.50 -8.58
N ILE A 409 -1.46 18.28 -8.50
CA ILE A 409 -0.77 17.19 -9.20
C ILE A 409 -0.43 16.12 -8.17
N PRO A 410 -0.92 14.87 -8.29
CA PRO A 410 -0.57 13.78 -7.39
C PRO A 410 0.93 13.47 -7.44
N MET A 411 1.48 12.89 -6.38
CA MET A 411 2.93 12.74 -6.27
C MET A 411 3.37 11.28 -6.18
N LEU A 412 4.44 10.98 -6.92
CA LEU A 412 5.19 9.73 -6.87
C LEU A 412 6.56 9.97 -6.22
N TRP A 413 6.87 9.19 -5.20
CA TRP A 413 8.16 9.19 -4.53
C TRP A 413 8.93 7.92 -4.89
N ILE A 414 10.16 8.06 -5.37
CA ILE A 414 11.04 6.92 -5.69
C ILE A 414 12.29 7.07 -4.81
N GLN A 415 12.35 6.30 -3.74
CA GLN A 415 13.41 6.45 -2.77
C GLN A 415 14.47 5.34 -2.81
N ASP A 416 15.70 5.77 -2.60
CA ASP A 416 16.86 4.97 -2.23
C ASP A 416 17.73 5.83 -1.30
N THR A 417 17.40 5.84 -0.01
CA THR A 417 18.01 6.79 0.92
C THR A 417 18.73 6.09 2.07
N THR A 418 19.91 6.61 2.39
CA THR A 418 20.72 6.18 3.54
C THR A 418 20.51 7.06 4.78
N GLY A 419 19.67 8.08 4.69
CA GLY A 419 19.34 8.95 5.81
C GLY A 419 19.53 10.45 5.53
N ILE A 420 19.09 11.28 6.49
CA ILE A 420 19.44 12.70 6.56
C ILE A 420 20.88 12.76 7.07
N ASP A 421 21.67 13.72 6.59
CA ASP A 421 23.05 13.89 7.06
C ASP A 421 23.08 14.23 8.56
N VAL A 422 24.15 13.87 9.23
CA VAL A 422 24.29 13.94 10.70
C VAL A 422 25.58 14.63 11.14
N GLY A 423 25.58 15.13 12.35
CA GLY A 423 26.73 15.81 12.95
C GLY A 423 26.49 17.31 13.14
N ASN A 424 27.42 17.97 13.84
CA ASN A 424 27.26 19.37 14.21
C ASN A 424 27.06 20.33 13.02
N ASP A 425 27.66 20.02 11.87
CA ASP A 425 27.47 20.85 10.67
C ASP A 425 26.11 20.63 10.03
N ALA A 426 25.59 19.41 10.09
CA ALA A 426 24.20 19.12 9.70
C ALA A 426 23.19 19.85 10.60
N GLU A 427 23.45 19.90 11.90
CA GLU A 427 22.60 20.65 12.83
C GLU A 427 22.66 22.17 12.57
N ARG A 428 23.86 22.71 12.30
CA ARG A 428 24.02 24.12 11.90
C ARG A 428 23.36 24.42 10.54
N ALA A 429 23.26 23.43 9.66
CA ALA A 429 22.54 23.53 8.40
C ALA A 429 21.00 23.39 8.56
N GLU A 430 20.52 23.30 9.80
CA GLU A 430 19.09 23.25 10.16
C GLU A 430 18.33 22.01 9.61
N LEU A 431 19.02 20.88 9.39
CA LEU A 431 18.41 19.71 8.74
C LEU A 431 17.22 19.16 9.52
N LEU A 432 17.26 19.20 10.85
CA LEU A 432 16.13 18.77 11.69
C LEU A 432 14.88 19.63 11.44
N GLY A 433 15.06 20.97 11.45
CA GLY A 433 13.95 21.91 11.21
C GLY A 433 13.40 21.84 9.79
N LEU A 434 14.27 21.67 8.79
CA LEU A 434 13.87 21.52 7.40
C LEU A 434 13.14 20.18 7.14
N GLY A 435 13.59 19.08 7.75
CA GLY A 435 12.89 17.81 7.71
C GLY A 435 11.48 17.89 8.32
N GLN A 436 11.35 18.56 9.47
CA GLN A 436 10.05 18.84 10.07
C GLN A 436 9.16 19.69 9.17
N SER A 437 9.71 20.73 8.54
CA SER A 437 8.98 21.57 7.59
C SER A 437 8.48 20.78 6.38
N LEU A 438 9.29 19.87 5.86
CA LEU A 438 8.90 19.00 4.74
C LEU A 438 7.76 18.04 5.11
N ILE A 439 7.84 17.38 6.27
CA ILE A 439 6.75 16.54 6.78
C ILE A 439 5.45 17.35 6.91
N TYR A 440 5.55 18.58 7.44
CA TYR A 440 4.40 19.47 7.55
C TYR A 440 3.80 19.81 6.19
N SER A 441 4.63 20.13 5.20
CA SER A 441 4.17 20.44 3.84
C SER A 441 3.52 19.22 3.16
N ILE A 442 4.11 18.02 3.31
CA ILE A 442 3.54 16.77 2.83
C ILE A 442 2.13 16.56 3.44
N GLN A 443 2.00 16.65 4.77
CA GLN A 443 0.73 16.44 5.44
C GLN A 443 -0.32 17.50 5.10
N SER A 444 0.12 18.76 4.95
CA SER A 444 -0.76 19.89 4.64
C SER A 444 -1.21 19.88 3.18
N SER A 445 -0.47 19.28 2.28
CA SER A 445 -0.80 19.21 0.85
C SER A 445 -2.12 18.49 0.58
N LYS A 446 -2.43 17.45 1.38
CA LYS A 446 -3.58 16.57 1.20
C LYS A 446 -3.66 15.87 -0.18
N LEU A 447 -2.59 15.95 -0.96
CA LEU A 447 -2.50 15.25 -2.23
C LEU A 447 -2.36 13.74 -2.01
N PRO A 448 -2.98 12.90 -2.84
CA PRO A 448 -2.65 11.49 -2.83
C PRO A 448 -1.21 11.28 -3.28
N MET A 449 -0.53 10.37 -2.61
CA MET A 449 0.87 10.05 -2.84
C MET A 449 1.07 8.55 -2.92
N MET A 450 1.97 8.11 -3.77
CA MET A 450 2.49 6.75 -3.85
C MET A 450 3.99 6.77 -3.60
N GLU A 451 4.51 5.75 -2.95
CA GLU A 451 5.94 5.61 -2.69
C GLU A 451 6.46 4.29 -3.24
N ILE A 452 7.65 4.34 -3.84
CA ILE A 452 8.44 3.18 -4.26
C ILE A 452 9.72 3.19 -3.47
N THR A 453 9.90 2.24 -2.56
CA THR A 453 11.21 1.97 -1.96
C THR A 453 12.01 1.10 -2.93
N LEU A 454 12.76 1.73 -3.83
CA LEU A 454 13.51 1.00 -4.86
C LEU A 454 14.62 0.11 -4.26
N ARG A 455 15.39 0.67 -3.30
CA ARG A 455 16.40 -0.06 -2.53
C ARG A 455 16.30 0.25 -1.05
N LYS A 456 16.85 1.35 -0.57
CA LYS A 456 16.93 1.69 0.86
C LYS A 456 15.89 2.72 1.28
N GLY A 457 15.15 2.38 2.33
CA GLY A 457 14.31 3.30 3.09
C GLY A 457 14.84 3.39 4.53
N THR A 458 15.65 4.44 4.85
CA THR A 458 16.38 4.49 6.12
C THR A 458 15.86 5.58 7.04
N ALA A 459 15.48 5.20 8.26
CA ALA A 459 15.16 6.08 9.39
C ALA A 459 14.16 7.21 9.03
N ALA A 460 14.36 8.41 9.59
CA ALA A 460 13.49 9.56 9.32
C ALA A 460 13.50 10.02 7.85
N ALA A 461 14.55 9.72 7.09
CA ALA A 461 14.57 10.02 5.66
C ALA A 461 13.51 9.25 4.88
N HIS A 462 13.24 7.98 5.26
CA HIS A 462 12.11 7.23 4.71
C HIS A 462 10.77 7.95 4.92
N TYR A 463 10.57 8.58 6.08
CA TYR A 463 9.34 9.31 6.37
C TYR A 463 9.20 10.61 5.56
N VAL A 464 10.29 11.36 5.39
CA VAL A 464 10.28 12.63 4.64
C VAL A 464 10.30 12.43 3.13
N LEU A 465 10.52 11.21 2.66
CA LEU A 465 10.45 10.82 1.24
C LEU A 465 9.14 10.08 0.89
N GLY A 466 8.06 10.43 1.54
CA GLY A 466 6.74 9.90 1.23
C GLY A 466 6.42 8.53 1.83
N GLY A 467 7.32 7.97 2.64
CA GLY A 467 7.11 6.66 3.27
C GLY A 467 5.84 6.60 4.12
N PRO A 468 5.12 5.46 4.11
CA PRO A 468 3.76 5.36 4.65
C PRO A 468 3.64 5.63 6.14
N GLN A 469 4.70 5.41 6.94
CA GLN A 469 4.67 5.63 8.38
C GLN A 469 4.67 7.11 8.77
N GLY A 470 5.19 7.98 7.92
CA GLY A 470 5.27 9.44 8.14
C GLY A 470 4.33 10.26 7.27
N ASN A 471 3.49 9.62 6.47
CA ASN A 471 2.69 10.28 5.45
C ASN A 471 1.28 9.70 5.37
N ASP A 472 0.32 10.39 5.98
CA ASP A 472 -1.10 9.98 5.94
C ASP A 472 -1.74 10.19 4.54
N ASN A 473 -1.07 10.86 3.62
CA ASN A 473 -1.51 11.01 2.23
C ASN A 473 -1.00 9.88 1.32
N ASN A 474 -0.15 8.98 1.83
CA ASN A 474 0.29 7.80 1.09
C ASN A 474 -0.88 6.86 0.87
N ALA A 475 -1.24 6.62 -0.40
CA ALA A 475 -2.34 5.71 -0.76
C ALA A 475 -1.92 4.25 -0.64
N PHE A 476 -0.72 3.94 -1.11
CA PHE A 476 -0.02 2.67 -0.93
C PHE A 476 1.45 2.83 -1.30
N SER A 477 2.27 1.87 -0.88
CA SER A 477 3.69 1.81 -1.21
C SER A 477 4.05 0.46 -1.83
N ILE A 478 5.03 0.47 -2.72
CA ILE A 478 5.62 -0.75 -3.27
C ILE A 478 7.12 -0.78 -3.05
N GLY A 479 7.66 -1.98 -2.99
CA GLY A 479 9.09 -2.23 -3.04
C GLY A 479 9.43 -3.21 -4.15
N THR A 480 10.72 -3.50 -4.32
CA THR A 480 11.25 -4.47 -5.28
C THR A 480 12.09 -5.54 -4.57
N ALA A 481 12.63 -6.48 -5.30
CA ALA A 481 13.54 -7.49 -4.76
C ALA A 481 14.81 -6.89 -4.11
N THR A 482 15.11 -5.61 -4.36
CA THR A 482 16.26 -4.91 -3.77
C THR A 482 15.91 -4.03 -2.56
N THR A 483 14.64 -4.01 -2.13
CA THR A 483 14.16 -3.16 -1.03
C THR A 483 14.72 -3.58 0.32
N GLU A 484 15.21 -2.59 1.07
CA GLU A 484 15.61 -2.72 2.47
C GLU A 484 15.04 -1.56 3.28
N ILE A 485 14.26 -1.84 4.33
CA ILE A 485 13.71 -0.81 5.22
C ILE A 485 14.21 -1.04 6.64
N TYR A 486 14.91 -0.04 7.20
CA TYR A 486 15.51 -0.12 8.54
C TYR A 486 15.80 1.27 9.14
N VAL A 487 16.07 1.31 10.44
CA VAL A 487 16.48 2.55 11.12
C VAL A 487 17.93 2.89 10.81
N MET A 488 18.83 1.88 10.80
CA MET A 488 20.26 2.02 10.49
C MET A 488 20.82 0.66 10.04
N HIS A 489 21.93 0.68 9.34
CA HIS A 489 22.63 -0.55 8.95
C HIS A 489 23.04 -1.41 10.14
N GLY A 490 22.99 -2.72 9.99
CA GLY A 490 23.33 -3.67 11.06
C GLY A 490 24.71 -3.46 11.65
N GLU A 491 25.71 -3.12 10.82
CA GLU A 491 27.07 -2.80 11.26
C GLU A 491 27.10 -1.55 12.17
N THR A 492 26.34 -0.51 11.80
CA THR A 492 26.22 0.71 12.61
C THR A 492 25.52 0.42 13.95
N ALA A 493 24.46 -0.38 13.93
CA ALA A 493 23.76 -0.80 15.14
C ALA A 493 24.67 -1.64 16.06
N ALA A 494 25.41 -2.59 15.50
CA ALA A 494 26.38 -3.40 16.24
C ALA A 494 27.48 -2.54 16.88
N ALA A 495 28.03 -1.58 16.12
CA ALA A 495 29.00 -0.64 16.66
C ALA A 495 28.41 0.22 17.79
N ALA A 496 27.23 0.79 17.60
CA ALA A 496 26.57 1.62 18.61
C ALA A 496 26.29 0.86 19.92
N MET A 497 25.89 -0.40 19.83
CA MET A 497 25.54 -1.22 21.00
C MET A 497 26.76 -1.79 21.72
N TYR A 498 27.82 -2.16 21.00
CA TYR A 498 28.90 -2.98 21.56
C TYR A 498 30.28 -2.29 21.61
N ALA A 499 30.52 -1.15 20.93
CA ALA A 499 31.83 -0.50 20.92
C ALA A 499 32.37 -0.20 22.33
N ARG A 500 31.52 0.34 23.21
CA ARG A 500 31.92 0.62 24.61
C ARG A 500 32.28 -0.65 25.39
N ARG A 501 31.61 -1.75 25.10
CA ARG A 501 31.88 -3.06 25.73
C ARG A 501 33.18 -3.62 25.24
N LEU A 502 33.46 -3.60 23.93
CA LEU A 502 34.75 -4.02 23.36
C LEU A 502 35.92 -3.26 23.99
N VAL A 503 35.80 -1.93 24.10
CA VAL A 503 36.86 -1.10 24.76
C VAL A 503 37.06 -1.50 26.23
N LYS A 504 35.99 -1.88 26.95
CA LYS A 504 36.11 -2.32 28.34
C LYS A 504 36.77 -3.70 28.46
N GLU A 505 36.35 -4.65 27.62
CA GLU A 505 36.89 -6.01 27.56
C GLU A 505 38.38 -6.01 27.17
N GLU A 506 38.76 -5.21 26.15
CA GLU A 506 40.14 -5.01 25.75
C GLU A 506 41.01 -4.49 26.91
N LYS A 507 40.56 -3.46 27.63
CA LYS A 507 41.28 -2.92 28.79
C LYS A 507 41.41 -3.91 29.93
N ALA A 508 40.46 -4.84 30.06
CA ALA A 508 40.48 -5.90 31.07
C ALA A 508 41.33 -7.13 30.66
N GLY A 509 41.82 -7.18 29.41
CA GLY A 509 42.51 -8.33 28.85
C GLY A 509 41.60 -9.54 28.64
N GLU A 510 40.30 -9.31 28.50
CA GLU A 510 39.29 -10.36 28.23
C GLU A 510 39.27 -10.75 26.75
N ASP A 511 38.78 -11.96 26.46
CA ASP A 511 38.56 -12.41 25.09
C ASP A 511 37.45 -11.60 24.41
N LEU A 512 37.74 -10.97 23.28
CA LEU A 512 36.77 -10.14 22.52
C LEU A 512 35.83 -10.98 21.63
N GLN A 513 36.18 -12.25 21.34
CA GLN A 513 35.45 -13.08 20.37
C GLN A 513 33.96 -13.24 20.72
N PRO A 514 33.57 -13.48 21.98
CA PRO A 514 32.15 -13.61 22.35
C PRO A 514 31.32 -12.33 22.05
N THR A 515 31.95 -11.15 22.13
CA THR A 515 31.28 -9.89 21.79
C THR A 515 31.25 -9.66 20.27
N ILE A 516 32.31 -10.02 19.56
CA ILE A 516 32.37 -10.01 18.09
C ILE A 516 31.27 -10.94 17.51
N ASP A 517 31.11 -12.14 18.06
CA ASP A 517 30.09 -13.08 17.63
C ASP A 517 28.65 -12.52 17.82
N LYS A 518 28.40 -11.82 18.93
CA LYS A 518 27.12 -11.12 19.16
C LYS A 518 26.89 -9.99 18.16
N MET A 519 27.93 -9.24 17.81
CA MET A 519 27.84 -8.19 16.79
C MET A 519 27.49 -8.79 15.42
N ASN A 520 28.16 -9.87 15.03
CA ASN A 520 27.87 -10.54 13.76
C ASN A 520 26.46 -11.14 13.73
N ALA A 521 26.00 -11.75 14.83
CA ALA A 521 24.62 -12.24 14.94
C ALA A 521 23.60 -11.12 14.80
N LEU A 522 23.85 -9.95 15.41
CA LEU A 522 22.99 -8.78 15.28
C LEU A 522 22.95 -8.26 13.84
N ILE A 523 24.10 -8.20 13.15
CA ILE A 523 24.17 -7.78 11.74
C ILE A 523 23.33 -8.71 10.85
N GLN A 524 23.42 -10.01 11.06
CA GLN A 524 22.63 -11.00 10.32
C GLN A 524 21.11 -10.87 10.62
N ASP A 525 20.73 -10.63 11.88
CA ASP A 525 19.33 -10.43 12.26
C ASP A 525 18.76 -9.15 11.61
N TYR A 526 19.54 -8.08 11.55
CA TYR A 526 19.17 -6.85 10.84
C TYR A 526 18.97 -7.09 9.34
N ALA A 527 19.89 -7.77 8.67
CA ALA A 527 19.77 -8.10 7.26
C ALA A 527 18.51 -8.92 6.97
N LYS A 528 18.16 -9.88 7.84
CA LYS A 528 16.93 -10.66 7.71
C LYS A 528 15.68 -9.80 7.89
N LYS A 529 15.66 -8.90 8.91
CA LYS A 529 14.51 -8.06 9.28
C LYS A 529 14.36 -6.80 8.43
N SER A 530 15.28 -6.53 7.51
CA SER A 530 15.18 -5.46 6.51
C SER A 530 14.94 -5.98 5.10
N SER A 531 14.98 -7.29 4.89
CA SER A 531 14.81 -7.92 3.57
C SER A 531 13.45 -7.65 2.94
N PRO A 532 13.31 -7.66 1.60
CA PRO A 532 12.03 -7.41 0.92
C PRO A 532 10.91 -8.33 1.42
N LYS A 533 11.20 -9.61 1.60
CA LYS A 533 10.24 -10.61 2.14
C LYS A 533 9.75 -10.24 3.54
N PHE A 534 10.65 -9.80 4.41
CA PHE A 534 10.27 -9.35 5.74
C PHE A 534 9.47 -8.05 5.70
N CYS A 535 9.88 -7.09 4.88
CA CYS A 535 9.19 -5.81 4.73
C CYS A 535 7.73 -5.98 4.29
N ALA A 536 7.48 -6.82 3.29
CA ALA A 536 6.13 -7.14 2.85
C ALA A 536 5.33 -7.90 3.90
N LYS A 537 5.93 -8.93 4.51
CA LYS A 537 5.30 -9.73 5.57
C LYS A 537 4.89 -8.91 6.78
N ALA A 538 5.75 -8.00 7.20
CA ALA A 538 5.49 -7.12 8.35
C ALA A 538 4.64 -5.88 7.98
N GLY A 539 4.39 -5.63 6.70
CA GLY A 539 3.64 -4.47 6.22
C GLY A 539 4.43 -3.17 6.32
N LEU A 540 5.75 -3.22 6.17
CA LEU A 540 6.60 -2.03 6.06
C LEU A 540 6.46 -1.38 4.68
N THR A 541 6.13 -2.19 3.67
CA THR A 541 5.63 -1.78 2.36
C THR A 541 4.36 -2.57 2.05
N ASP A 542 3.49 -2.07 1.18
CA ASP A 542 2.23 -2.75 0.89
C ASP A 542 2.39 -3.89 -0.11
N GLU A 543 3.34 -3.81 -1.04
CA GLU A 543 3.63 -4.92 -1.96
C GLU A 543 5.11 -4.95 -2.37
N ILE A 544 5.61 -6.11 -2.72
CA ILE A 544 6.87 -6.29 -3.44
C ILE A 544 6.52 -6.73 -4.86
N VAL A 545 6.97 -5.94 -5.83
CA VAL A 545 6.71 -6.17 -7.26
C VAL A 545 7.99 -6.53 -7.98
N ASP A 546 7.88 -7.18 -9.12
CA ASP A 546 9.03 -7.46 -9.96
C ASP A 546 9.63 -6.16 -10.49
N MET A 547 10.92 -6.16 -10.72
CA MET A 547 11.66 -4.95 -11.09
C MET A 547 11.09 -4.28 -12.36
N ASN A 548 10.64 -5.07 -13.32
CA ASN A 548 10.04 -4.62 -14.57
C ASN A 548 8.51 -4.36 -14.49
N ASP A 549 7.86 -4.63 -13.34
CA ASP A 549 6.40 -4.53 -13.17
C ASP A 549 5.96 -3.37 -12.26
N MET A 550 6.80 -2.38 -12.05
CA MET A 550 6.48 -1.18 -11.26
C MET A 550 5.48 -0.26 -11.98
N ARG A 551 5.57 -0.13 -13.31
CA ARG A 551 4.75 0.81 -14.09
C ARG A 551 3.24 0.56 -13.98
N PRO A 552 2.69 -0.66 -14.03
CA PRO A 552 1.26 -0.92 -13.82
C PRO A 552 0.71 -0.36 -12.50
N TYR A 553 1.48 -0.42 -11.42
CA TYR A 553 1.09 0.18 -10.13
C TYR A 553 1.09 1.70 -10.16
N ILE A 554 2.06 2.32 -10.86
CA ILE A 554 2.08 3.78 -11.07
C ILE A 554 0.89 4.19 -11.92
N GLN A 555 0.55 3.45 -12.98
CA GLN A 555 -0.63 3.68 -13.82
C GLN A 555 -1.92 3.58 -13.00
N ALA A 556 -2.08 2.52 -12.18
CA ALA A 556 -3.21 2.36 -11.30
C ALA A 556 -3.36 3.55 -10.33
N PHE A 557 -2.26 3.98 -9.71
CA PHE A 557 -2.23 5.12 -8.80
C PHE A 557 -2.66 6.43 -9.51
N VAL A 558 -1.98 6.78 -10.59
CA VAL A 558 -2.20 8.06 -11.28
C VAL A 558 -3.61 8.13 -11.87
N ASN A 559 -4.04 7.08 -12.58
CA ASN A 559 -5.41 7.04 -13.13
C ASN A 559 -6.49 7.11 -12.03
N ALA A 560 -6.30 6.39 -10.91
CA ALA A 560 -7.23 6.44 -9.79
C ALA A 560 -7.31 7.84 -9.16
N CYS A 561 -6.19 8.58 -9.08
CA CYS A 561 -6.18 9.95 -8.59
C CYS A 561 -7.05 10.89 -9.45
N TYR A 562 -7.01 10.72 -10.77
CA TYR A 562 -7.75 11.57 -11.69
C TYR A 562 -9.19 11.09 -11.95
N GLN A 563 -9.53 9.89 -11.53
CA GLN A 563 -10.90 9.37 -11.65
C GLN A 563 -11.90 10.18 -10.81
N ASN A 564 -11.49 10.65 -9.64
CA ASN A 564 -12.29 11.53 -8.80
C ASN A 564 -11.49 12.81 -8.52
N PRO A 565 -11.84 13.96 -9.13
CA PRO A 565 -11.14 15.23 -8.93
C PRO A 565 -11.04 15.69 -7.47
N GLU A 566 -11.95 15.25 -6.61
CA GLU A 566 -11.87 15.57 -5.18
C GLU A 566 -10.66 14.93 -4.49
N SER A 567 -10.05 13.89 -5.07
CA SER A 567 -8.82 13.29 -4.54
C SER A 567 -7.62 14.24 -4.66
N ILE A 568 -7.55 14.99 -5.76
CA ILE A 568 -6.49 15.95 -6.07
C ILE A 568 -6.90 17.41 -5.83
N CYS A 569 -8.13 17.65 -5.39
CA CYS A 569 -8.66 18.99 -5.09
C CYS A 569 -9.11 19.11 -3.62
N PRO A 570 -8.34 18.66 -2.63
CA PRO A 570 -8.75 18.85 -1.25
C PRO A 570 -8.74 20.33 -0.88
N PHE A 571 -9.59 20.71 0.07
CA PHE A 571 -9.54 22.02 0.66
C PHE A 571 -8.17 22.27 1.30
N HIS A 572 -7.50 23.33 0.88
CA HIS A 572 -6.11 23.56 1.23
C HIS A 572 -5.95 24.88 2.02
N GLN A 573 -5.59 24.78 3.30
CA GLN A 573 -5.41 25.95 4.16
C GLN A 573 -4.23 26.86 3.75
N MET A 574 -3.32 26.37 2.91
CA MET A 574 -2.22 27.19 2.38
C MET A 574 -2.63 28.10 1.24
N LEU A 575 -3.84 27.94 0.69
CA LEU A 575 -4.38 28.90 -0.26
C LEU A 575 -4.75 30.20 0.44
N LEU A 576 -4.54 31.31 -0.24
CA LEU A 576 -4.94 32.62 0.30
C LEU A 576 -6.45 32.59 0.61
N PRO A 577 -6.88 33.16 1.76
CA PRO A 577 -8.28 33.12 2.18
C PRO A 577 -9.28 33.63 1.13
N ARG A 578 -8.89 34.58 0.30
CA ARG A 578 -9.72 35.08 -0.81
C ARG A 578 -9.94 34.07 -1.93
N VAL A 579 -8.96 33.16 -2.18
CA VAL A 579 -9.09 32.08 -3.18
C VAL A 579 -10.08 31.04 -2.67
N ILE A 580 -9.99 30.69 -1.39
CA ILE A 580 -10.92 29.77 -0.73
C ILE A 580 -12.36 30.30 -0.82
N ARG A 581 -12.55 31.60 -0.54
CA ARG A 581 -13.87 32.22 -0.57
C ARG A 581 -14.47 32.24 -1.98
N ASP A 582 -13.65 32.40 -2.99
CA ASP A 582 -14.11 32.41 -4.39
C ASP A 582 -14.50 30.99 -4.84
N TYR A 583 -13.82 29.96 -4.34
CA TYR A 583 -14.16 28.57 -4.63
C TYR A 583 -15.54 28.16 -4.09
N ASP A 584 -15.88 28.56 -2.88
CA ASP A 584 -17.18 28.31 -2.28
C ASP A 584 -18.32 29.03 -3.04
N ASN A 585 -18.03 30.15 -3.67
CA ASN A 585 -18.99 30.92 -4.44
C ASN A 585 -19.20 30.41 -5.88
N LEU A 586 -18.23 29.70 -6.46
CA LEU A 586 -18.34 29.12 -7.80
C LEU A 586 -19.38 28.00 -7.89
N ASN A 587 -19.71 27.35 -6.78
CA ASN A 587 -20.74 26.32 -6.72
C ASN A 587 -22.15 26.84 -6.45
N GLN A 588 -22.35 28.17 -6.34
CA GLN A 588 -23.65 28.78 -6.10
C GLN A 588 -24.25 29.51 -7.33
N HIS A 589 -23.59 29.41 -8.46
CA HIS A 589 -24.00 29.93 -9.76
C HIS A 589 -23.88 28.83 -10.82
#